data_89a87dec3cbc3d359a4bf3b720ef9752
#
_entry.id   89a87dec3cbc3d359a4bf3b720ef9752
#
_cell.length_a   1.000
_cell.length_b   1.000
_cell.length_c   1.000
_cell.angle_alpha   90.00
_cell.angle_beta   90.00
_cell.angle_gamma   90.00
#
_symmetry.space_group_name_H-M   'P 1'
#
loop_
_entity.id
_entity.type
_entity.pdbx_description
1 polymer ?
#
loop_
_entity_poly.entity_id
_entity_poly.type
_entity_poly.pdbx_seq_one_letter_code
_entity_poly.pdbx_strand_id
1 'polypeptide(L)'
;MSKITMTTPLVEMDGDEMTRILWKMIKDELLLPFIDLKTEYYDLGLEERNRTNDQVTVDSANATKKYGVAVKCATITPNAARMTEYNLKEMWKSPNGTIRAMLDGTVFRAPIVVKGIEPNVKTWEKPITIARHAYGDVYKASEMKVPGPGKAELVFTAEDGTIVRELIHNFTGAGVLQGQHNLDDSIESFAHSCFKYALDTKQDLWFATKDTISKKYDHTFKDIFQDVFAKNYKDAFEKAGIEYFYTLIDDAVARVMKSKGGFIWACKNYDGDVMSDMISSAFGSLAMMTSVLVSPHGYYEYEAAHGTVQRHYYKHLKGEETSTNSVATIFAWTGALRKRGELDKNQALCDFADKLEAACLKTIESGKMTKDLALITTIENPVVLNSENFIKAIRTELEASLS
;
A
#
# COMPACT_ATOMS: atom_id res chain seq x y z
N MET A 1 -4.94 -30.81 -14.88
CA MET A 1 -3.53 -30.38 -14.71
C MET A 1 -3.06 -30.72 -13.29
N SER A 2 -1.78 -31.08 -13.10
CA SER A 2 -1.20 -31.17 -11.77
C SER A 2 -1.07 -29.79 -11.17
N LYS A 3 -1.35 -29.64 -9.86
CA LYS A 3 -1.18 -28.37 -9.17
C LYS A 3 0.29 -27.96 -9.14
N ILE A 4 0.54 -26.64 -9.19
CA ILE A 4 1.86 -26.08 -9.00
C ILE A 4 2.25 -26.24 -7.54
N THR A 5 3.40 -26.87 -7.29
CA THR A 5 3.88 -27.13 -5.92
C THR A 5 4.67 -25.93 -5.40
N MET A 6 4.36 -25.49 -4.19
CA MET A 6 5.14 -24.51 -3.45
C MET A 6 6.07 -25.21 -2.46
N THR A 7 7.32 -24.71 -2.31
CA THR A 7 8.29 -25.22 -1.34
C THR A 7 8.26 -24.42 -0.05
N THR A 8 8.37 -23.12 -0.14
CA THR A 8 8.36 -22.20 0.99
C THR A 8 6.97 -21.57 1.14
N PRO A 9 6.41 -21.46 2.35
CA PRO A 9 5.12 -20.83 2.54
C PRO A 9 5.15 -19.31 2.29
N LEU A 10 4.00 -18.76 1.89
CA LEU A 10 3.67 -17.35 2.03
C LEU A 10 3.14 -17.08 3.45
N VAL A 11 3.45 -15.94 4.01
CA VAL A 11 2.73 -15.46 5.19
C VAL A 11 1.39 -14.90 4.73
N GLU A 12 0.31 -15.54 5.14
CA GLU A 12 -1.05 -15.13 4.83
C GLU A 12 -1.65 -14.39 6.03
N MET A 13 -1.96 -13.12 5.84
CA MET A 13 -2.58 -12.25 6.84
C MET A 13 -4.02 -11.98 6.43
N ASP A 14 -4.97 -12.73 6.98
CA ASP A 14 -6.39 -12.53 6.74
C ASP A 14 -6.91 -11.25 7.43
N GLY A 15 -8.08 -10.76 7.06
CA GLY A 15 -8.56 -9.47 7.51
C GLY A 15 -10.02 -9.47 7.93
N ASP A 16 -10.72 -8.37 7.61
CA ASP A 16 -12.05 -8.09 8.11
C ASP A 16 -13.08 -7.89 7.01
N GLU A 17 -14.35 -7.99 7.38
CA GLU A 17 -15.55 -7.59 6.67
C GLU A 17 -15.65 -8.13 5.23
N MET A 18 -16.05 -7.31 4.25
CA MET A 18 -16.28 -7.79 2.88
C MET A 18 -14.99 -8.27 2.21
N THR A 19 -13.85 -7.68 2.54
CA THR A 19 -12.56 -8.12 1.99
C THR A 19 -12.18 -9.51 2.45
N ARG A 20 -12.53 -9.94 3.67
CA ARG A 20 -12.36 -11.31 4.15
C ARG A 20 -13.22 -12.29 3.34
N ILE A 21 -14.45 -11.92 2.99
CA ILE A 21 -15.33 -12.73 2.14
C ILE A 21 -14.71 -12.92 0.75
N LEU A 22 -14.24 -11.82 0.14
CA LEU A 22 -13.56 -11.87 -1.15
C LEU A 22 -12.26 -12.67 -1.09
N TRP A 23 -11.50 -12.56 0.00
CA TRP A 23 -10.27 -13.29 0.23
C TRP A 23 -10.47 -14.79 0.13
N LYS A 24 -11.50 -15.28 0.80
CA LYS A 24 -11.89 -16.69 0.73
C LYS A 24 -12.31 -17.11 -0.69
N MET A 25 -13.15 -16.30 -1.37
CA MET A 25 -13.60 -16.58 -2.74
C MET A 25 -12.41 -16.65 -3.71
N ILE A 26 -11.45 -15.74 -3.60
CA ILE A 26 -10.24 -15.73 -4.44
C ILE A 26 -9.42 -16.98 -4.21
N LYS A 27 -9.21 -17.40 -2.97
CA LYS A 27 -8.49 -18.63 -2.65
C LYS A 27 -9.19 -19.85 -3.24
N ASP A 28 -10.49 -19.99 -3.01
CA ASP A 28 -11.27 -21.15 -3.41
C ASP A 28 -11.39 -21.27 -4.94
N GLU A 29 -11.58 -20.17 -5.65
CA GLU A 29 -11.85 -20.16 -7.09
C GLU A 29 -10.60 -19.99 -7.96
N LEU A 30 -9.64 -19.17 -7.52
CA LEU A 30 -8.53 -18.76 -8.37
C LEU A 30 -7.16 -19.32 -7.96
N LEU A 31 -6.99 -19.83 -6.74
CA LEU A 31 -5.68 -20.28 -6.27
C LEU A 31 -5.65 -21.78 -5.97
N LEU A 32 -6.47 -22.25 -5.05
CA LEU A 32 -6.46 -23.65 -4.59
C LEU A 32 -6.72 -24.69 -5.68
N PRO A 33 -7.51 -24.43 -6.75
CA PRO A 33 -7.63 -25.38 -7.84
C PRO A 33 -6.34 -25.63 -8.64
N PHE A 34 -5.44 -24.63 -8.67
CA PHE A 34 -4.26 -24.61 -9.56
C PHE A 34 -2.93 -24.74 -8.82
N ILE A 35 -2.88 -24.37 -7.55
CA ILE A 35 -1.67 -24.35 -6.74
C ILE A 35 -1.86 -25.22 -5.49
N ASP A 36 -0.82 -25.98 -5.12
CA ASP A 36 -0.68 -26.57 -3.79
C ASP A 36 -0.20 -25.45 -2.85
N LEU A 37 -1.16 -24.56 -2.49
CA LEU A 37 -0.89 -23.30 -1.79
C LEU A 37 -0.45 -23.58 -0.35
N LYS A 38 0.79 -23.23 -0.05
CA LYS A 38 1.33 -23.29 1.30
C LYS A 38 1.34 -21.91 1.92
N THR A 39 0.68 -21.76 3.06
CA THR A 39 0.67 -20.51 3.82
C THR A 39 0.99 -20.73 5.29
N GLU A 40 1.67 -19.76 5.89
CA GLU A 40 1.72 -19.54 7.33
C GLU A 40 0.61 -18.54 7.63
N TYR A 41 -0.51 -19.04 8.18
CA TYR A 41 -1.76 -18.26 8.29
C TYR A 41 -1.84 -17.50 9.61
N TYR A 42 -2.20 -16.22 9.53
CA TYR A 42 -2.50 -15.33 10.66
C TYR A 42 -3.83 -14.63 10.43
N ASP A 43 -4.76 -14.78 11.37
CA ASP A 43 -6.01 -14.03 11.36
C ASP A 43 -5.79 -12.64 11.98
N LEU A 44 -5.72 -11.60 11.13
CA LEU A 44 -5.64 -10.21 11.59
C LEU A 44 -7.02 -9.55 11.68
N GLY A 45 -8.09 -10.31 11.66
CA GLY A 45 -9.43 -9.84 11.95
C GLY A 45 -9.51 -9.23 13.35
N LEU A 46 -10.35 -8.21 13.50
CA LEU A 46 -10.42 -7.40 14.73
C LEU A 46 -10.74 -8.24 15.98
N GLU A 47 -11.54 -9.31 15.84
CA GLU A 47 -11.89 -10.21 16.95
C GLU A 47 -10.66 -10.98 17.44
N GLU A 48 -9.86 -11.54 16.53
CA GLU A 48 -8.65 -12.30 16.88
C GLU A 48 -7.57 -11.36 17.46
N ARG A 49 -7.42 -10.18 16.89
CA ARG A 49 -6.52 -9.15 17.42
C ARG A 49 -6.92 -8.75 18.85
N ASN A 50 -8.22 -8.57 19.09
CA ASN A 50 -8.74 -8.28 20.44
C ASN A 50 -8.50 -9.46 21.41
N ARG A 51 -8.67 -10.70 20.95
CA ARG A 51 -8.43 -11.90 21.74
C ARG A 51 -6.95 -12.02 22.17
N THR A 52 -6.04 -11.74 21.25
CA THR A 52 -4.58 -11.89 21.44
C THR A 52 -3.90 -10.63 21.96
N ASN A 53 -4.66 -9.58 22.31
CA ASN A 53 -4.12 -8.25 22.64
C ASN A 53 -3.16 -7.74 21.56
N ASP A 54 -3.56 -7.90 20.29
CA ASP A 54 -2.83 -7.55 19.06
C ASP A 54 -1.48 -8.29 18.86
N GLN A 55 -1.19 -9.32 19.64
CA GLN A 55 0.03 -10.11 19.50
C GLN A 55 0.11 -10.80 18.13
N VAL A 56 -1.03 -11.22 17.57
CA VAL A 56 -1.10 -11.86 16.24
C VAL A 56 -0.54 -10.97 15.13
N THR A 57 -0.68 -9.65 15.24
CA THR A 57 -0.07 -8.70 14.29
C THR A 57 1.46 -8.74 14.37
N VAL A 58 2.01 -8.76 15.57
CA VAL A 58 3.46 -8.86 15.80
C VAL A 58 4.00 -10.21 15.29
N ASP A 59 3.28 -11.30 15.57
CA ASP A 59 3.67 -12.64 15.14
C ASP A 59 3.69 -12.75 13.60
N SER A 60 2.71 -12.18 12.93
CA SER A 60 2.65 -12.15 11.45
C SER A 60 3.82 -11.38 10.82
N ALA A 61 4.21 -10.25 11.44
CA ALA A 61 5.37 -9.48 10.98
C ALA A 61 6.69 -10.25 11.19
N ASN A 62 6.84 -10.95 12.32
CA ASN A 62 7.99 -11.82 12.57
C ASN A 62 8.04 -13.00 11.60
N ALA A 63 6.90 -13.60 11.26
CA ALA A 63 6.82 -14.64 10.24
C ALA A 63 7.23 -14.09 8.87
N THR A 64 6.85 -12.85 8.53
CA THR A 64 7.27 -12.21 7.28
C THR A 64 8.79 -12.04 7.21
N LYS A 65 9.45 -11.68 8.31
CA LYS A 65 10.92 -11.66 8.38
C LYS A 65 11.53 -13.03 8.15
N LYS A 66 10.89 -14.09 8.65
CA LYS A 66 11.36 -15.48 8.50
C LYS A 66 11.19 -16.00 7.07
N TYR A 67 10.06 -15.76 6.44
CA TYR A 67 9.71 -16.35 5.13
C TYR A 67 9.93 -15.40 3.95
N GLY A 68 10.12 -14.12 4.21
CA GLY A 68 10.48 -13.09 3.22
C GLY A 68 9.32 -12.47 2.48
N VAL A 69 8.16 -13.13 2.35
CA VAL A 69 7.01 -12.63 1.59
C VAL A 69 5.71 -12.85 2.34
N ALA A 70 4.91 -11.79 2.43
CA ALA A 70 3.56 -11.83 2.97
C ALA A 70 2.53 -11.30 1.97
N VAL A 71 1.30 -11.77 2.12
CA VAL A 71 0.12 -11.21 1.47
C VAL A 71 -0.92 -10.89 2.54
N LYS A 72 -1.48 -9.68 2.49
CA LYS A 72 -2.33 -9.14 3.56
C LYS A 72 -3.68 -8.68 3.03
N CYS A 73 -4.74 -9.13 3.69
CA CYS A 73 -6.10 -8.64 3.53
C CYS A 73 -6.29 -7.30 4.27
N ALA A 74 -7.30 -6.54 3.88
CA ALA A 74 -7.65 -5.30 4.57
C ALA A 74 -8.17 -5.56 5.99
N THR A 75 -7.76 -4.72 6.94
CA THR A 75 -8.08 -4.84 8.35
C THR A 75 -8.73 -3.59 8.91
N ILE A 76 -9.59 -3.74 9.91
CA ILE A 76 -10.22 -2.61 10.62
C ILE A 76 -9.18 -1.93 11.53
N THR A 77 -9.07 -0.61 11.43
CA THR A 77 -8.49 0.22 12.48
C THR A 77 -9.67 0.79 13.29
N PRO A 78 -9.87 0.35 14.55
CA PRO A 78 -11.08 0.68 15.29
C PRO A 78 -11.14 2.16 15.69
N ASN A 79 -12.34 2.71 15.65
CA ASN A 79 -12.74 3.97 16.24
C ASN A 79 -13.71 3.73 17.40
N ALA A 80 -14.23 4.78 18.02
CA ALA A 80 -15.16 4.67 19.15
C ALA A 80 -16.41 3.82 18.86
N ALA A 81 -16.96 3.91 17.65
CA ALA A 81 -18.12 3.10 17.24
C ALA A 81 -17.78 1.60 17.18
N ARG A 82 -16.58 1.28 16.64
CA ARG A 82 -16.09 -0.10 16.57
C ARG A 82 -15.79 -0.70 17.94
N MET A 83 -15.39 0.13 18.92
CA MET A 83 -15.19 -0.32 20.31
C MET A 83 -16.45 -0.98 20.88
N THR A 84 -17.61 -0.35 20.66
CA THR A 84 -18.90 -0.87 21.12
C THR A 84 -19.37 -2.04 20.28
N GLU A 85 -19.29 -1.95 18.95
CA GLU A 85 -19.74 -2.97 17.99
C GLU A 85 -19.07 -4.33 18.23
N TYR A 86 -17.75 -4.32 18.44
CA TYR A 86 -16.94 -5.53 18.61
C TYR A 86 -16.61 -5.85 20.07
N ASN A 87 -17.16 -5.10 21.04
CA ASN A 87 -16.85 -5.24 22.46
C ASN A 87 -15.35 -5.33 22.74
N LEU A 88 -14.60 -4.35 22.22
CA LEU A 88 -13.14 -4.34 22.29
C LEU A 88 -12.64 -3.96 23.70
N LYS A 89 -11.52 -4.57 24.10
CA LYS A 89 -10.81 -4.24 25.36
C LYS A 89 -10.18 -2.86 25.30
N GLU A 90 -9.65 -2.50 24.11
CA GLU A 90 -9.04 -1.18 23.85
C GLU A 90 -9.13 -0.82 22.38
N MET A 91 -8.84 0.44 22.06
CA MET A 91 -8.78 0.94 20.69
C MET A 91 -7.44 0.56 20.05
N TRP A 92 -7.37 -0.66 19.50
CA TRP A 92 -6.16 -1.22 18.90
C TRP A 92 -5.60 -0.33 17.81
N LYS A 93 -4.27 -0.23 17.73
CA LYS A 93 -3.57 0.51 16.68
C LYS A 93 -3.80 -0.14 15.31
N SER A 94 -3.48 0.60 14.24
CA SER A 94 -3.51 0.04 12.89
C SER A 94 -2.49 -1.09 12.73
N PRO A 95 -2.90 -2.29 12.31
CA PRO A 95 -1.97 -3.39 12.01
C PRO A 95 -0.93 -2.99 10.96
N ASN A 96 -1.35 -2.22 9.94
CA ASN A 96 -0.44 -1.73 8.91
C ASN A 96 0.69 -0.90 9.51
N GLY A 97 0.39 -0.03 10.48
CA GLY A 97 1.40 0.76 11.18
C GLY A 97 2.41 -0.09 11.95
N THR A 98 1.94 -1.13 12.65
CA THR A 98 2.78 -2.07 13.39
C THR A 98 3.67 -2.88 12.45
N ILE A 99 3.10 -3.48 11.41
CA ILE A 99 3.83 -4.30 10.43
C ILE A 99 4.90 -3.46 9.72
N ARG A 100 4.53 -2.27 9.22
CA ARG A 100 5.46 -1.35 8.54
C ARG A 100 6.61 -0.91 9.44
N ALA A 101 6.32 -0.61 10.71
CA ALA A 101 7.35 -0.25 11.68
C ALA A 101 8.31 -1.40 12.00
N MET A 102 7.83 -2.65 11.96
CA MET A 102 8.65 -3.84 12.23
C MET A 102 9.47 -4.30 11.02
N LEU A 103 8.92 -4.21 9.81
CA LEU A 103 9.58 -4.63 8.59
C LEU A 103 10.53 -3.57 8.04
N ASP A 104 10.28 -2.30 8.38
CA ASP A 104 10.86 -1.13 7.73
C ASP A 104 10.62 -1.15 6.21
N GLY A 105 10.74 -0.01 5.54
CA GLY A 105 10.69 0.02 4.09
C GLY A 105 9.82 1.12 3.50
N THR A 106 9.59 0.95 2.21
CA THR A 106 8.83 1.88 1.36
C THR A 106 7.60 1.19 0.83
N VAL A 107 6.45 1.85 0.90
CA VAL A 107 5.22 1.38 0.28
C VAL A 107 5.13 1.94 -1.14
N PHE A 108 5.16 1.05 -2.13
CA PHE A 108 4.93 1.40 -3.54
C PHE A 108 3.48 1.10 -3.90
N ARG A 109 2.78 2.13 -4.40
CA ARG A 109 1.39 2.04 -4.85
C ARG A 109 1.29 2.44 -6.31
N ALA A 110 0.78 1.53 -7.13
CA ALA A 110 0.66 1.73 -8.57
C ALA A 110 -0.77 1.42 -9.05
N PRO A 111 -1.38 2.27 -9.89
CA PRO A 111 -2.69 1.97 -10.46
C PRO A 111 -2.58 0.78 -11.42
N ILE A 112 -3.59 -0.07 -11.40
CA ILE A 112 -3.80 -1.14 -12.38
C ILE A 112 -4.49 -0.51 -13.58
N VAL A 113 -3.80 -0.44 -14.69
CA VAL A 113 -4.32 0.13 -15.94
C VAL A 113 -4.94 -0.98 -16.76
N VAL A 114 -6.17 -0.76 -17.23
CA VAL A 114 -6.93 -1.69 -18.06
C VAL A 114 -7.64 -0.92 -19.18
N LYS A 115 -7.64 -1.49 -20.36
CA LYS A 115 -8.31 -0.88 -21.53
C LYS A 115 -9.82 -0.77 -21.26
N GLY A 116 -10.36 0.41 -21.58
CA GLY A 116 -11.78 0.70 -21.35
C GLY A 116 -12.05 1.39 -19.99
N ILE A 117 -11.03 1.53 -19.13
CA ILE A 117 -11.08 2.38 -17.93
C ILE A 117 -10.03 3.47 -18.12
N GLU A 118 -10.49 4.66 -18.48
CA GLU A 118 -9.60 5.78 -18.76
C GLU A 118 -9.39 6.67 -17.53
N PRO A 119 -8.19 7.25 -17.35
CA PRO A 119 -7.95 8.22 -16.28
C PRO A 119 -8.86 9.45 -16.42
N ASN A 120 -9.31 9.98 -15.28
CA ASN A 120 -10.03 11.26 -15.23
C ASN A 120 -9.15 12.44 -15.68
N VAL A 121 -7.83 12.32 -15.53
CA VAL A 121 -6.86 13.28 -16.04
C VAL A 121 -6.43 12.82 -17.43
N LYS A 122 -6.95 13.48 -18.44
CA LYS A 122 -6.79 13.07 -19.87
C LYS A 122 -5.35 13.06 -20.38
N THR A 123 -4.44 13.75 -19.72
CA THR A 123 -3.02 13.78 -20.09
C THR A 123 -2.24 12.57 -19.63
N TRP A 124 -2.77 11.79 -18.67
CA TRP A 124 -2.08 10.62 -18.13
C TRP A 124 -2.21 9.44 -19.09
N GLU A 125 -1.10 9.09 -19.71
CA GLU A 125 -0.98 7.97 -20.67
C GLU A 125 -0.38 6.72 -20.03
N LYS A 126 0.35 6.88 -18.89
CA LYS A 126 1.09 5.83 -18.22
C LYS A 126 0.82 5.87 -16.70
N PRO A 127 0.93 4.74 -15.99
CA PRO A 127 0.78 4.71 -14.53
C PRO A 127 1.74 5.68 -13.83
N ILE A 128 1.26 6.28 -12.74
CA ILE A 128 2.06 7.05 -11.81
C ILE A 128 2.17 6.23 -10.53
N THR A 129 3.38 5.83 -10.17
CA THR A 129 3.64 5.06 -8.96
C THR A 129 3.97 6.00 -7.81
N ILE A 130 3.27 5.88 -6.69
CA ILE A 130 3.62 6.59 -5.47
C ILE A 130 4.55 5.71 -4.64
N ALA A 131 5.72 6.25 -4.27
CA ALA A 131 6.60 5.66 -3.27
C ALA A 131 6.41 6.42 -1.95
N ARG A 132 5.78 5.76 -0.97
CA ARG A 132 5.46 6.32 0.33
C ARG A 132 6.46 5.86 1.37
N HIS A 133 7.10 6.79 2.08
CA HIS A 133 7.89 6.47 3.26
C HIS A 133 7.00 5.82 4.33
N ALA A 134 7.38 4.66 4.85
CA ALA A 134 6.53 3.91 5.77
C ALA A 134 6.71 4.27 7.25
N TYR A 135 7.49 5.29 7.56
CA TYR A 135 7.85 5.67 8.92
C TYR A 135 7.64 7.17 9.20
N GLY A 136 7.47 7.51 10.48
CA GLY A 136 7.51 8.88 10.96
C GLY A 136 6.28 9.73 10.65
N ASP A 137 6.48 11.04 10.63
CA ASP A 137 5.49 12.08 10.41
C ASP A 137 4.31 11.97 11.39
N VAL A 138 3.10 12.30 10.94
CA VAL A 138 1.87 12.28 11.72
C VAL A 138 1.52 10.88 12.26
N TYR A 139 1.98 9.82 11.60
CA TYR A 139 1.72 8.42 12.02
C TYR A 139 2.52 7.96 13.24
N LYS A 140 3.56 8.71 13.60
CA LYS A 140 4.40 8.49 14.80
C LYS A 140 4.42 9.71 15.71
N ALA A 141 3.43 10.60 15.58
CA ALA A 141 3.32 11.81 16.36
C ALA A 141 2.88 11.54 17.81
N SER A 142 3.33 12.42 18.70
CA SER A 142 2.80 12.54 20.06
C SER A 142 1.93 13.78 20.13
N GLU A 143 0.76 13.68 20.75
CA GLU A 143 -0.22 14.77 20.82
C GLU A 143 -0.67 15.06 22.24
N MET A 144 -1.00 16.31 22.51
CA MET A 144 -1.62 16.70 23.77
C MET A 144 -2.59 17.86 23.61
N LYS A 145 -3.63 17.88 24.44
CA LYS A 145 -4.48 19.06 24.62
C LYS A 145 -3.78 20.06 25.56
N VAL A 146 -3.75 21.32 25.17
CA VAL A 146 -3.31 22.43 26.00
C VAL A 146 -4.55 22.99 26.73
N PRO A 147 -4.61 22.93 28.07
CA PRO A 147 -5.83 23.28 28.80
C PRO A 147 -6.07 24.78 28.95
N GLY A 148 -5.04 25.61 28.77
CA GLY A 148 -5.13 27.08 28.99
C GLY A 148 -3.83 27.81 28.69
N PRO A 149 -3.67 29.06 29.15
CA PRO A 149 -2.46 29.84 28.94
C PRO A 149 -1.21 29.14 29.45
N GLY A 150 -0.10 29.25 28.69
CA GLY A 150 1.17 28.66 29.09
C GLY A 150 2.18 28.62 27.94
N LYS A 151 3.39 28.19 28.25
CA LYS A 151 4.52 28.09 27.33
C LYS A 151 4.70 26.63 26.86
N ALA A 152 4.81 26.42 25.56
CA ALA A 152 5.15 25.15 24.96
C ALA A 152 6.56 25.17 24.35
N GLU A 153 7.37 24.17 24.64
CA GLU A 153 8.74 24.04 24.15
C GLU A 153 8.97 22.63 23.58
N LEU A 154 9.78 22.55 22.54
CA LEU A 154 10.40 21.33 22.07
C LEU A 154 11.72 21.17 22.82
N VAL A 155 11.93 20.03 23.50
CA VAL A 155 13.10 19.80 24.34
C VAL A 155 13.77 18.49 23.88
N PHE A 156 15.07 18.57 23.60
CA PHE A 156 15.91 17.40 23.39
C PHE A 156 16.96 17.36 24.50
N THR A 157 17.05 16.19 25.16
CA THR A 157 18.08 15.93 26.17
C THR A 157 18.99 14.81 25.64
N ALA A 158 20.25 15.15 25.39
CA ALA A 158 21.25 14.18 24.96
C ALA A 158 21.69 13.26 26.11
N GLU A 159 22.31 12.14 25.77
CA GLU A 159 22.82 11.16 26.77
C GLU A 159 23.90 11.76 27.69
N ASP A 160 24.69 12.71 27.19
CA ASP A 160 25.69 13.46 27.98
C ASP A 160 25.10 14.54 28.89
N GLY A 161 23.76 14.66 28.89
CA GLY A 161 23.02 15.66 29.68
C GLY A 161 22.86 17.02 29.00
N THR A 162 23.37 17.23 27.80
CA THR A 162 23.17 18.46 27.04
C THR A 162 21.69 18.65 26.69
N ILE A 163 21.15 19.84 26.95
CA ILE A 163 19.75 20.16 26.70
C ILE A 163 19.63 21.23 25.61
N VAL A 164 18.86 20.95 24.59
CA VAL A 164 18.46 21.92 23.55
C VAL A 164 16.97 22.21 23.71
N ARG A 165 16.61 23.51 23.69
CA ARG A 165 15.21 23.94 23.81
C ARG A 165 14.85 24.87 22.67
N GLU A 166 13.67 24.66 22.09
CA GLU A 166 13.09 25.50 21.07
C GLU A 166 11.67 25.92 21.48
N LEU A 167 11.37 27.21 21.51
CA LEU A 167 10.03 27.68 21.81
C LEU A 167 9.10 27.33 20.65
N ILE A 168 8.04 26.57 20.94
CA ILE A 168 6.97 26.30 19.98
C ILE A 168 5.98 27.46 19.97
N HIS A 169 5.37 27.77 21.15
CA HIS A 169 4.37 28.83 21.26
C HIS A 169 4.11 29.23 22.71
N ASN A 170 3.72 30.52 22.88
CA ASN A 170 3.16 31.03 24.12
C ASN A 170 1.63 31.06 23.97
N PHE A 171 0.95 30.11 24.56
CA PHE A 171 -0.51 30.02 24.49
C PHE A 171 -1.15 31.10 25.40
N THR A 172 -2.15 31.80 24.87
CA THR A 172 -3.00 32.73 25.61
C THR A 172 -4.33 32.09 26.02
N GLY A 173 -4.62 30.89 25.57
CA GLY A 173 -5.82 30.08 25.86
C GLY A 173 -5.58 28.61 25.59
N ALA A 174 -6.65 27.87 25.57
CA ALA A 174 -6.61 26.42 25.22
C ALA A 174 -6.19 26.18 23.77
N GLY A 175 -5.57 25.01 23.51
CA GLY A 175 -5.10 24.65 22.19
C GLY A 175 -4.75 23.17 22.06
N VAL A 176 -3.91 22.84 21.07
CA VAL A 176 -3.42 21.49 20.82
C VAL A 176 -1.94 21.57 20.41
N LEU A 177 -1.18 20.55 20.78
CA LEU A 177 0.22 20.35 20.39
C LEU A 177 0.39 18.99 19.72
N GLN A 178 1.27 18.95 18.72
CA GLN A 178 1.71 17.71 18.09
C GLN A 178 3.23 17.80 17.87
N GLY A 179 3.94 16.74 18.29
CA GLY A 179 5.36 16.54 18.01
C GLY A 179 5.57 15.39 17.04
N GLN A 180 6.33 15.64 15.99
CA GLN A 180 6.70 14.63 14.98
C GLN A 180 8.19 14.38 14.99
N HIS A 181 8.62 13.21 14.54
CA HIS A 181 10.04 12.87 14.38
C HIS A 181 10.26 11.99 13.15
N ASN A 182 11.50 11.92 12.72
CA ASN A 182 11.98 10.95 11.76
C ASN A 182 13.42 10.54 12.12
N LEU A 183 13.96 9.54 11.44
CA LEU A 183 15.31 9.04 11.64
C LEU A 183 16.08 9.14 10.33
N ASP A 184 17.32 9.61 10.38
CA ASP A 184 18.18 9.72 9.21
C ASP A 184 18.37 8.37 8.50
N ASP A 185 18.62 7.30 9.25
CA ASP A 185 18.74 5.94 8.70
C ASP A 185 17.47 5.48 7.98
N SER A 186 16.29 5.82 8.51
CA SER A 186 15.00 5.48 7.88
C SER A 186 14.79 6.27 6.58
N ILE A 187 15.16 7.55 6.56
CA ILE A 187 15.10 8.39 5.36
C ILE A 187 16.09 7.88 4.31
N GLU A 188 17.30 7.49 4.71
CA GLU A 188 18.32 6.93 3.82
C GLU A 188 17.84 5.60 3.21
N SER A 189 17.29 4.71 4.02
CA SER A 189 16.65 3.46 3.58
C SER A 189 15.55 3.71 2.56
N PHE A 190 14.69 4.70 2.81
CA PHE A 190 13.64 5.12 1.89
C PHE A 190 14.22 5.62 0.56
N ALA A 191 15.24 6.46 0.60
CA ALA A 191 15.93 6.94 -0.61
C ALA A 191 16.51 5.78 -1.43
N HIS A 192 17.23 4.85 -0.80
CA HIS A 192 17.78 3.66 -1.46
C HIS A 192 16.68 2.80 -2.11
N SER A 193 15.57 2.57 -1.43
CA SER A 193 14.43 1.82 -1.97
C SER A 193 13.86 2.49 -3.21
N CYS A 194 13.68 3.82 -3.18
CA CYS A 194 13.15 4.58 -4.30
C CYS A 194 14.08 4.52 -5.53
N PHE A 195 15.39 4.74 -5.33
CA PHE A 195 16.35 4.71 -6.43
C PHE A 195 16.52 3.32 -7.06
N LYS A 196 16.55 2.26 -6.23
CA LYS A 196 16.57 0.87 -6.72
C LYS A 196 15.33 0.55 -7.53
N TYR A 197 14.15 0.88 -7.02
CA TYR A 197 12.90 0.62 -7.71
C TYR A 197 12.80 1.39 -9.04
N ALA A 198 13.30 2.63 -9.08
CA ALA A 198 13.38 3.43 -10.31
C ALA A 198 14.28 2.77 -11.38
N LEU A 199 15.43 2.24 -10.98
CA LEU A 199 16.33 1.50 -11.89
C LEU A 199 15.70 0.20 -12.37
N ASP A 200 15.06 -0.57 -11.49
CA ASP A 200 14.44 -1.85 -11.82
C ASP A 200 13.27 -1.67 -12.81
N THR A 201 12.49 -0.61 -12.63
CA THR A 201 11.33 -0.30 -13.48
C THR A 201 11.65 0.62 -14.66
N LYS A 202 12.87 1.15 -14.72
CA LYS A 202 13.33 2.14 -15.73
C LYS A 202 12.40 3.36 -15.82
N GLN A 203 12.07 3.92 -14.67
CA GLN A 203 11.20 5.09 -14.54
C GLN A 203 11.95 6.24 -13.88
N ASP A 204 11.63 7.47 -14.28
CA ASP A 204 12.09 8.67 -13.59
C ASP A 204 11.61 8.66 -12.15
N LEU A 205 12.40 9.26 -11.27
CA LEU A 205 12.06 9.42 -9.86
C LEU A 205 11.88 10.90 -9.52
N TRP A 206 10.66 11.27 -9.13
CA TRP A 206 10.35 12.58 -8.58
C TRP A 206 10.29 12.48 -7.06
N PHE A 207 10.95 13.40 -6.37
CA PHE A 207 10.84 13.52 -4.92
C PHE A 207 10.37 14.91 -4.55
N ALA A 208 9.47 15.02 -3.58
CA ALA A 208 8.89 16.29 -3.19
C ALA A 208 8.71 16.42 -1.67
N THR A 209 9.06 17.59 -1.14
CA THR A 209 8.81 18.01 0.24
C THR A 209 8.47 19.50 0.28
N LYS A 210 8.30 20.09 1.45
CA LYS A 210 8.09 21.54 1.62
C LYS A 210 9.26 22.17 2.36
N ASP A 211 10.49 21.93 1.90
CA ASP A 211 11.73 22.35 2.56
C ASP A 211 11.88 23.87 2.74
N THR A 212 11.20 24.66 1.91
CA THR A 212 11.17 26.13 2.05
C THR A 212 10.41 26.61 3.29
N ILE A 213 9.49 25.81 3.82
CA ILE A 213 8.72 26.09 5.04
C ILE A 213 9.26 25.24 6.20
N SER A 214 9.36 23.94 6.02
CA SER A 214 9.93 23.00 7.00
C SER A 214 11.44 22.91 6.80
N LYS A 215 12.15 23.95 7.26
CA LYS A 215 13.58 24.20 6.94
C LYS A 215 14.57 23.25 7.60
N LYS A 216 14.14 22.46 8.56
CA LYS A 216 14.94 21.38 9.18
C LYS A 216 14.38 20.02 8.81
N TYR A 217 13.14 19.73 9.15
CA TYR A 217 12.53 18.42 8.96
C TYR A 217 12.49 17.99 7.48
N ASP A 218 11.80 18.75 6.63
CA ASP A 218 11.70 18.45 5.20
C ASP A 218 13.03 18.64 4.45
N HIS A 219 13.85 19.60 4.90
CA HIS A 219 15.16 19.85 4.31
C HIS A 219 16.11 18.67 4.53
N THR A 220 16.06 18.02 5.70
CA THR A 220 16.83 16.79 5.98
C THR A 220 16.50 15.68 4.98
N PHE A 221 15.22 15.47 4.66
CA PHE A 221 14.82 14.51 3.62
C PHE A 221 15.44 14.85 2.26
N LYS A 222 15.39 16.11 1.85
CA LYS A 222 15.98 16.56 0.59
C LYS A 222 17.47 16.30 0.54
N ASP A 223 18.20 16.69 1.59
CA ASP A 223 19.66 16.53 1.65
C ASP A 223 20.08 15.07 1.61
N ILE A 224 19.42 14.20 2.39
CA ILE A 224 19.72 12.77 2.39
C ILE A 224 19.45 12.17 1.01
N PHE A 225 18.31 12.45 0.38
CA PHE A 225 18.03 11.97 -0.98
C PHE A 225 19.08 12.43 -1.99
N GLN A 226 19.48 13.70 -1.94
CA GLN A 226 20.50 14.25 -2.83
C GLN A 226 21.86 13.60 -2.62
N ASP A 227 22.24 13.39 -1.37
CA ASP A 227 23.50 12.75 -1.00
C ASP A 227 23.55 11.28 -1.45
N VAL A 228 22.48 10.52 -1.18
CA VAL A 228 22.36 9.11 -1.60
C VAL A 228 22.40 9.00 -3.12
N PHE A 229 21.69 9.87 -3.83
CA PHE A 229 21.71 9.91 -5.29
C PHE A 229 23.13 10.17 -5.82
N ALA A 230 23.76 11.25 -5.37
CA ALA A 230 25.06 11.66 -5.86
C ALA A 230 26.17 10.60 -5.62
N LYS A 231 26.10 9.93 -4.46
CA LYS A 231 27.12 8.94 -4.05
C LYS A 231 26.92 7.57 -4.70
N ASN A 232 25.68 7.14 -4.94
CA ASN A 232 25.38 5.72 -5.22
C ASN A 232 24.67 5.48 -6.55
N TYR A 233 23.89 6.44 -7.07
CA TYR A 233 22.95 6.16 -8.16
C TYR A 233 23.11 7.00 -9.43
N LYS A 234 23.81 8.13 -9.36
CA LYS A 234 23.94 9.08 -10.48
C LYS A 234 24.37 8.39 -11.77
N ASP A 235 25.48 7.67 -11.75
CA ASP A 235 26.02 7.00 -12.96
C ASP A 235 25.08 5.90 -13.47
N ALA A 236 24.37 5.20 -12.58
CA ALA A 236 23.41 4.16 -12.95
C ALA A 236 22.18 4.76 -13.62
N PHE A 237 21.67 5.89 -13.12
CA PHE A 237 20.55 6.65 -13.71
C PHE A 237 20.92 7.19 -15.10
N GLU A 238 22.11 7.77 -15.25
CA GLU A 238 22.61 8.23 -16.54
C GLU A 238 22.68 7.09 -17.56
N LYS A 239 23.23 5.92 -17.17
CA LYS A 239 23.28 4.73 -18.04
C LYS A 239 21.92 4.17 -18.39
N ALA A 240 20.95 4.24 -17.47
CA ALA A 240 19.59 3.77 -17.67
C ALA A 240 18.74 4.77 -18.48
N GLY A 241 19.20 6.01 -18.67
CA GLY A 241 18.46 7.08 -19.35
C GLY A 241 17.23 7.55 -18.57
N ILE A 242 17.30 7.51 -17.24
CA ILE A 242 16.25 7.99 -16.33
C ILE A 242 16.76 9.13 -15.46
N GLU A 243 15.85 9.96 -14.95
CA GLU A 243 16.19 11.17 -14.21
C GLU A 243 15.72 11.10 -12.75
N TYR A 244 16.48 11.72 -11.86
CA TYR A 244 16.06 12.10 -10.51
C TYR A 244 15.74 13.60 -10.48
N PHE A 245 14.55 13.95 -9.99
CA PHE A 245 14.06 15.31 -9.94
C PHE A 245 13.47 15.64 -8.56
N TYR A 246 13.99 16.70 -7.93
CA TYR A 246 13.43 17.22 -6.68
C TYR A 246 12.66 18.52 -6.93
N THR A 247 11.50 18.68 -6.28
CA THR A 247 10.74 19.91 -6.29
C THR A 247 9.91 20.09 -5.02
N LEU A 248 9.29 21.26 -4.83
CA LEU A 248 8.35 21.48 -3.73
C LEU A 248 7.06 20.69 -3.97
N ILE A 249 6.44 20.20 -2.89
CA ILE A 249 5.26 19.32 -2.99
C ILE A 249 4.09 19.96 -3.73
N ASP A 250 3.83 21.24 -3.55
CA ASP A 250 2.79 21.99 -4.27
C ASP A 250 3.11 22.16 -5.76
N ASP A 251 4.37 22.36 -6.12
CA ASP A 251 4.80 22.39 -7.52
C ASP A 251 4.72 20.98 -8.14
N ALA A 252 5.08 19.93 -7.38
CA ALA A 252 4.91 18.54 -7.82
C ALA A 252 3.45 18.24 -8.17
N VAL A 253 2.49 18.60 -7.32
CA VAL A 253 1.05 18.42 -7.59
C VAL A 253 0.65 19.05 -8.92
N ALA A 254 1.08 20.32 -9.16
CA ALA A 254 0.77 21.02 -10.40
C ALA A 254 1.41 20.35 -11.64
N ARG A 255 2.64 19.84 -11.50
CA ARG A 255 3.36 19.14 -12.59
C ARG A 255 2.76 17.78 -12.90
N VAL A 256 2.41 17.01 -11.85
CA VAL A 256 1.76 15.69 -12.00
C VAL A 256 0.49 15.80 -12.82
N MET A 257 -0.36 16.79 -12.55
CA MET A 257 -1.62 17.02 -13.28
C MET A 257 -1.42 17.36 -14.77
N LYS A 258 -0.24 17.84 -15.15
CA LYS A 258 0.11 18.21 -16.55
C LYS A 258 0.98 17.16 -17.23
N SER A 259 1.43 16.14 -16.49
CA SER A 259 2.33 15.11 -16.99
C SER A 259 1.61 14.08 -17.86
N LYS A 260 2.40 13.25 -18.52
CA LYS A 260 1.91 12.04 -19.19
C LYS A 260 1.91 10.80 -18.29
N GLY A 261 2.38 10.93 -17.06
CA GLY A 261 2.65 9.80 -16.16
C GLY A 261 3.93 9.05 -16.53
N GLY A 262 4.07 7.82 -16.02
CA GLY A 262 5.21 6.95 -16.30
C GLY A 262 6.43 7.19 -15.41
N PHE A 263 6.23 7.75 -14.24
CA PHE A 263 7.30 8.02 -13.25
C PHE A 263 6.89 7.57 -11.86
N ILE A 264 7.87 7.52 -10.98
CA ILE A 264 7.68 7.27 -9.54
C ILE A 264 7.69 8.62 -8.83
N TRP A 265 6.68 8.84 -7.99
CA TRP A 265 6.61 10.02 -7.14
C TRP A 265 6.83 9.64 -5.68
N ALA A 266 8.02 9.93 -5.16
CA ALA A 266 8.37 9.68 -3.77
C ALA A 266 7.85 10.79 -2.87
N CYS A 267 7.22 10.39 -1.77
CA CYS A 267 6.56 11.27 -0.80
C CYS A 267 6.85 10.82 0.62
N LYS A 268 6.88 11.77 1.56
CA LYS A 268 6.85 11.45 2.98
C LYS A 268 5.59 10.66 3.34
N ASN A 269 5.52 10.14 4.56
CA ASN A 269 4.48 9.19 4.96
C ASN A 269 3.06 9.72 4.72
N TYR A 270 2.70 10.87 5.27
CA TYR A 270 1.36 11.45 5.12
C TYR A 270 1.10 11.95 3.70
N ASP A 271 2.06 12.64 3.10
CA ASP A 271 1.96 13.12 1.72
C ASP A 271 1.70 11.95 0.76
N GLY A 272 2.42 10.84 0.95
CA GLY A 272 2.27 9.62 0.15
C GLY A 272 0.94 8.92 0.33
N ASP A 273 0.38 8.95 1.53
CA ASP A 273 -0.97 8.42 1.79
C ASP A 273 -2.03 9.16 0.99
N VAL A 274 -2.04 10.49 1.14
CA VAL A 274 -3.02 11.35 0.45
C VAL A 274 -2.84 11.32 -1.07
N MET A 275 -1.59 11.41 -1.55
CA MET A 275 -1.32 11.46 -2.98
C MET A 275 -1.60 10.12 -3.67
N SER A 276 -1.36 8.99 -3.00
CA SER A 276 -1.69 7.68 -3.59
C SER A 276 -3.19 7.50 -3.79
N ASP A 277 -4.01 7.95 -2.85
CA ASP A 277 -5.47 7.89 -2.98
C ASP A 277 -5.97 8.84 -4.09
N MET A 278 -5.39 10.02 -4.20
CA MET A 278 -5.70 10.96 -5.29
C MET A 278 -5.38 10.35 -6.66
N ILE A 279 -4.17 9.81 -6.83
CA ILE A 279 -3.72 9.18 -8.08
C ILE A 279 -4.62 7.99 -8.43
N SER A 280 -4.89 7.11 -7.46
CA SER A 280 -5.76 5.95 -7.67
C SER A 280 -7.17 6.35 -8.12
N SER A 281 -7.77 7.31 -7.42
CA SER A 281 -9.11 7.82 -7.75
C SER A 281 -9.15 8.43 -9.14
N ALA A 282 -8.08 9.12 -9.54
CA ALA A 282 -7.97 9.72 -10.86
C ALA A 282 -7.72 8.70 -11.98
N PHE A 283 -7.11 7.54 -11.69
CA PHE A 283 -7.01 6.41 -12.62
C PHE A 283 -8.27 5.54 -12.69
N GLY A 284 -9.28 5.82 -11.86
CA GLY A 284 -10.60 5.21 -11.94
C GLY A 284 -11.17 4.71 -10.60
N SER A 285 -10.45 3.92 -9.83
CA SER A 285 -10.96 3.34 -8.58
C SER A 285 -9.82 2.96 -7.64
N LEU A 286 -10.02 3.19 -6.32
CA LEU A 286 -9.13 2.68 -5.27
C LEU A 286 -8.97 1.15 -5.31
N ALA A 287 -10.00 0.43 -5.78
CA ALA A 287 -9.95 -1.02 -5.98
C ALA A 287 -9.08 -1.46 -7.18
N MET A 288 -8.50 -0.51 -7.90
CA MET A 288 -7.59 -0.73 -9.02
C MET A 288 -6.16 -0.25 -8.68
N MET A 289 -5.77 -0.32 -7.42
CA MET A 289 -4.42 0.07 -6.99
C MET A 289 -3.73 -1.07 -6.24
N THR A 290 -2.54 -1.44 -6.72
CA THR A 290 -1.64 -2.35 -6.00
C THR A 290 -0.91 -1.61 -4.88
N SER A 291 -0.52 -2.34 -3.84
CA SER A 291 0.31 -1.82 -2.75
C SER A 291 1.31 -2.90 -2.35
N VAL A 292 2.57 -2.54 -2.27
CA VAL A 292 3.63 -3.42 -1.77
C VAL A 292 4.56 -2.65 -0.85
N LEU A 293 4.78 -3.19 0.35
CA LEU A 293 5.88 -2.78 1.22
C LEU A 293 7.14 -3.52 0.79
N VAL A 294 8.18 -2.77 0.43
CA VAL A 294 9.50 -3.29 0.10
C VAL A 294 10.46 -2.88 1.21
N SER A 295 10.92 -3.86 1.98
CA SER A 295 11.89 -3.65 3.05
C SER A 295 13.33 -3.63 2.50
N PRO A 296 14.22 -2.77 3.01
CA PRO A 296 15.64 -2.79 2.66
C PRO A 296 16.33 -4.10 3.08
N HIS A 297 15.71 -4.86 3.98
CA HIS A 297 16.19 -6.15 4.48
C HIS A 297 15.73 -7.35 3.64
N GLY A 298 15.03 -7.11 2.51
CA GLY A 298 14.57 -8.17 1.60
C GLY A 298 13.25 -8.80 1.99
N TYR A 299 12.40 -8.10 2.75
CA TYR A 299 11.04 -8.52 3.07
C TYR A 299 10.05 -7.78 2.18
N TYR A 300 8.94 -8.47 1.84
CA TYR A 300 7.89 -7.95 0.98
C TYR A 300 6.52 -8.24 1.60
N GLU A 301 5.66 -7.24 1.63
CA GLU A 301 4.27 -7.43 2.05
C GLU A 301 3.36 -6.79 1.02
N TYR A 302 2.52 -7.63 0.39
CA TYR A 302 1.58 -7.25 -0.67
C TYR A 302 0.18 -7.09 -0.08
N GLU A 303 -0.49 -5.99 -0.38
CA GLU A 303 -1.86 -5.72 0.06
C GLU A 303 -2.66 -4.98 -1.01
N ALA A 304 -3.98 -4.93 -0.88
CA ALA A 304 -4.81 -3.97 -1.59
C ALA A 304 -4.76 -2.61 -0.87
N ALA A 305 -4.71 -1.52 -1.61
CA ALA A 305 -4.62 -0.18 -1.04
C ALA A 305 -5.93 0.33 -0.41
N HIS A 306 -7.05 -0.38 -0.60
CA HIS A 306 -8.37 0.01 -0.08
C HIS A 306 -8.66 -0.63 1.30
N GLY A 307 -9.71 -0.13 1.98
CA GLY A 307 -10.18 -0.66 3.26
C GLY A 307 -11.08 -1.90 3.13
N THR A 308 -11.76 -2.24 4.23
CA THR A 308 -12.54 -3.50 4.39
C THR A 308 -13.89 -3.53 3.67
N VAL A 309 -14.31 -2.44 3.05
CA VAL A 309 -15.59 -2.29 2.32
C VAL A 309 -16.80 -2.61 3.20
N GLN A 310 -16.85 -1.97 4.37
CA GLN A 310 -17.87 -2.12 5.41
C GLN A 310 -19.32 -2.08 4.87
N ARG A 311 -19.62 -1.14 3.98
CA ARG A 311 -20.96 -0.93 3.45
C ARG A 311 -21.49 -2.16 2.69
N HIS A 312 -20.62 -2.85 1.93
CA HIS A 312 -20.97 -4.08 1.23
C HIS A 312 -21.05 -5.27 2.18
N TYR A 313 -20.24 -5.29 3.25
CA TYR A 313 -20.31 -6.33 4.26
C TYR A 313 -21.66 -6.36 4.98
N TYR A 314 -22.20 -5.20 5.39
CA TYR A 314 -23.53 -5.15 6.00
C TYR A 314 -24.67 -5.55 5.06
N LYS A 315 -24.54 -5.32 3.77
CA LYS A 315 -25.46 -5.86 2.76
C LYS A 315 -25.36 -7.38 2.67
N HIS A 316 -24.13 -7.89 2.58
CA HIS A 316 -23.87 -9.32 2.55
C HIS A 316 -24.47 -10.05 3.77
N LEU A 317 -24.34 -9.50 4.98
CA LEU A 317 -24.93 -10.07 6.19
C LEU A 317 -26.48 -10.15 6.14
N LYS A 318 -27.11 -9.30 5.34
CA LYS A 318 -28.58 -9.33 5.10
C LYS A 318 -28.96 -10.27 3.96
N GLY A 319 -28.02 -10.99 3.37
CA GLY A 319 -28.24 -11.87 2.20
C GLY A 319 -28.43 -11.10 0.89
N GLU A 320 -28.09 -9.80 0.85
CA GLU A 320 -28.13 -9.01 -0.38
C GLU A 320 -26.88 -9.28 -1.25
N GLU A 321 -27.06 -9.35 -2.56
CA GLU A 321 -25.95 -9.40 -3.50
C GLU A 321 -25.14 -8.11 -3.47
N THR A 322 -23.82 -8.26 -3.58
CA THR A 322 -22.88 -7.14 -3.69
C THR A 322 -22.02 -7.27 -4.93
N SER A 323 -21.71 -6.14 -5.54
CA SER A 323 -20.76 -6.04 -6.64
C SER A 323 -19.51 -5.31 -6.12
N THR A 324 -18.66 -6.04 -5.41
CA THR A 324 -17.42 -5.53 -4.83
C THR A 324 -16.27 -5.88 -5.76
N ASN A 325 -15.48 -4.88 -6.12
CA ASN A 325 -14.31 -5.06 -6.95
C ASN A 325 -13.18 -5.77 -6.18
N SER A 326 -12.74 -6.91 -6.67
CA SER A 326 -11.69 -7.75 -6.07
C SER A 326 -10.34 -7.64 -6.77
N VAL A 327 -10.19 -6.78 -7.78
CA VAL A 327 -9.00 -6.72 -8.63
C VAL A 327 -7.73 -6.45 -7.82
N ALA A 328 -7.72 -5.42 -6.98
CA ALA A 328 -6.53 -5.11 -6.17
C ALA A 328 -6.15 -6.23 -5.21
N THR A 329 -7.14 -6.95 -4.65
CA THR A 329 -6.89 -8.12 -3.79
C THR A 329 -6.31 -9.29 -4.57
N ILE A 330 -6.80 -9.55 -5.79
CA ILE A 330 -6.23 -10.56 -6.70
C ILE A 330 -4.78 -10.20 -7.01
N PHE A 331 -4.49 -8.93 -7.33
CA PHE A 331 -3.14 -8.47 -7.64
C PHE A 331 -2.20 -8.48 -6.42
N ALA A 332 -2.73 -8.34 -5.20
CA ALA A 332 -1.94 -8.58 -3.99
C ALA A 332 -1.48 -10.05 -3.91
N TRP A 333 -2.38 -11.00 -4.16
CA TRP A 333 -2.04 -12.43 -4.21
C TRP A 333 -1.04 -12.74 -5.33
N THR A 334 -1.26 -12.26 -6.54
CA THR A 334 -0.37 -12.53 -7.69
C THR A 334 1.01 -11.91 -7.48
N GLY A 335 1.09 -10.70 -6.92
CA GLY A 335 2.35 -10.07 -6.57
C GLY A 335 3.14 -10.89 -5.55
N ALA A 336 2.48 -11.36 -4.49
CA ALA A 336 3.12 -12.20 -3.47
C ALA A 336 3.56 -13.57 -4.03
N LEU A 337 2.72 -14.21 -4.86
CA LEU A 337 3.03 -15.49 -5.51
C LEU A 337 4.22 -15.33 -6.47
N ARG A 338 4.24 -14.28 -7.28
CA ARG A 338 5.36 -13.97 -8.19
C ARG A 338 6.66 -13.76 -7.41
N LYS A 339 6.62 -12.94 -6.36
CA LYS A 339 7.80 -12.72 -5.52
C LYS A 339 8.27 -14.00 -4.84
N ARG A 340 7.37 -14.82 -4.35
CA ARG A 340 7.71 -16.15 -3.80
C ARG A 340 8.34 -17.06 -4.87
N GLY A 341 7.77 -17.05 -6.09
CA GLY A 341 8.30 -17.79 -7.23
C GLY A 341 9.71 -17.34 -7.62
N GLU A 342 9.97 -16.05 -7.64
CA GLU A 342 11.30 -15.47 -7.89
C GLU A 342 12.33 -15.94 -6.85
N LEU A 343 11.99 -15.83 -5.57
CA LEU A 343 12.90 -16.22 -4.47
C LEU A 343 13.17 -17.72 -4.43
N ASP A 344 12.16 -18.55 -4.75
CA ASP A 344 12.28 -20.00 -4.78
C ASP A 344 12.75 -20.56 -6.14
N LYS A 345 12.98 -19.68 -7.13
CA LYS A 345 13.28 -20.06 -8.54
C LYS A 345 12.21 -21.00 -9.14
N ASN A 346 10.96 -20.75 -8.80
CA ASN A 346 9.80 -21.47 -9.27
C ASN A 346 9.10 -20.69 -10.39
N GLN A 347 9.56 -20.88 -11.63
CA GLN A 347 9.03 -20.15 -12.79
C GLN A 347 7.54 -20.44 -13.02
N ALA A 348 7.07 -21.66 -12.76
CA ALA A 348 5.66 -22.02 -12.94
C ALA A 348 4.74 -21.17 -12.05
N LEU A 349 5.20 -20.82 -10.84
CA LEU A 349 4.45 -19.93 -9.93
C LEU A 349 4.42 -18.48 -10.43
N CYS A 350 5.52 -17.99 -11.01
CA CYS A 350 5.59 -16.67 -11.65
C CYS A 350 4.65 -16.61 -12.87
N ASP A 351 4.73 -17.59 -13.77
CA ASP A 351 3.90 -17.68 -14.98
C ASP A 351 2.41 -17.76 -14.65
N PHE A 352 2.06 -18.48 -13.57
CA PHE A 352 0.68 -18.53 -13.09
C PHE A 352 0.19 -17.17 -12.62
N ALA A 353 0.99 -16.45 -11.84
CA ALA A 353 0.66 -15.11 -11.38
C ALA A 353 0.40 -14.15 -12.56
N ASP A 354 1.25 -14.19 -13.58
CA ASP A 354 1.12 -13.38 -14.79
C ASP A 354 -0.15 -13.74 -15.58
N LYS A 355 -0.47 -15.02 -15.71
CA LYS A 355 -1.69 -15.50 -16.39
C LYS A 355 -2.95 -15.11 -15.63
N LEU A 356 -2.95 -15.14 -14.30
CA LEU A 356 -4.09 -14.73 -13.50
C LEU A 356 -4.33 -13.21 -13.61
N GLU A 357 -3.28 -12.39 -13.59
CA GLU A 357 -3.40 -10.94 -13.86
C GLU A 357 -3.95 -10.68 -15.26
N ALA A 358 -3.41 -11.33 -16.28
CA ALA A 358 -3.89 -11.22 -17.66
C ALA A 358 -5.36 -11.64 -17.81
N ALA A 359 -5.78 -12.73 -17.14
CA ALA A 359 -7.18 -13.17 -17.13
C ALA A 359 -8.11 -12.14 -16.48
N CYS A 360 -7.66 -11.50 -15.39
CA CYS A 360 -8.39 -10.45 -14.70
C CYS A 360 -8.61 -9.24 -15.62
N LEU A 361 -7.55 -8.75 -16.26
CA LEU A 361 -7.62 -7.61 -17.19
C LEU A 361 -8.48 -7.95 -18.41
N LYS A 362 -8.30 -9.13 -19.01
CA LYS A 362 -9.08 -9.59 -20.17
C LYS A 362 -10.57 -9.70 -19.85
N THR A 363 -10.94 -10.12 -18.64
CA THR A 363 -12.34 -10.15 -18.20
C THR A 363 -12.96 -8.76 -18.26
N ILE A 364 -12.27 -7.74 -17.73
CA ILE A 364 -12.74 -6.35 -17.75
C ILE A 364 -12.78 -5.82 -19.18
N GLU A 365 -11.73 -6.05 -19.96
CA GLU A 365 -11.63 -5.62 -21.36
C GLU A 365 -12.71 -6.23 -22.27
N SER A 366 -13.22 -7.41 -21.91
CA SER A 366 -14.37 -8.06 -22.59
C SER A 366 -15.73 -7.45 -22.22
N GLY A 367 -15.75 -6.42 -21.36
CA GLY A 367 -16.97 -5.75 -20.91
C GLY A 367 -17.62 -6.38 -19.67
N LYS A 368 -17.03 -7.42 -19.07
CA LYS A 368 -17.52 -8.06 -17.83
C LYS A 368 -16.83 -7.46 -16.62
N MET A 369 -17.57 -6.77 -15.76
CA MET A 369 -16.94 -6.02 -14.67
C MET A 369 -17.88 -5.81 -13.49
N THR A 370 -17.34 -5.34 -12.37
CA THR A 370 -18.09 -4.92 -11.21
C THR A 370 -18.73 -3.54 -11.42
N LYS A 371 -19.71 -3.22 -10.58
CA LYS A 371 -20.55 -2.02 -10.74
C LYS A 371 -19.75 -0.71 -10.71
N ASP A 372 -18.70 -0.61 -9.89
CA ASP A 372 -17.84 0.56 -9.80
C ASP A 372 -17.13 0.85 -11.13
N LEU A 373 -16.61 -0.19 -11.79
CA LEU A 373 -15.97 -0.07 -13.10
C LEU A 373 -16.98 0.20 -14.21
N ALA A 374 -18.15 -0.42 -14.15
CA ALA A 374 -19.21 -0.21 -15.15
C ALA A 374 -19.74 1.23 -15.18
N LEU A 375 -19.58 1.98 -14.07
CA LEU A 375 -19.97 3.40 -14.00
C LEU A 375 -18.98 4.35 -14.69
N ILE A 376 -17.74 3.89 -14.90
CA ILE A 376 -16.64 4.74 -15.42
C ILE A 376 -16.03 4.21 -16.72
N THR A 377 -16.46 3.02 -17.17
CA THR A 377 -15.93 2.42 -18.39
C THR A 377 -16.36 3.16 -19.65
N THR A 378 -15.49 3.15 -20.65
CA THR A 378 -15.80 3.60 -22.02
C THR A 378 -16.33 2.47 -22.91
N ILE A 379 -16.39 1.24 -22.39
CA ILE A 379 -16.94 0.08 -23.10
C ILE A 379 -18.46 0.19 -23.17
N GLU A 380 -19.01 0.09 -24.38
CA GLU A 380 -20.46 0.13 -24.59
C GLU A 380 -21.15 -1.13 -24.04
N ASN A 381 -22.29 -0.94 -23.35
CA ASN A 381 -23.11 -2.02 -22.82
C ASN A 381 -22.36 -3.02 -21.92
N PRO A 382 -21.66 -2.57 -20.86
CA PRO A 382 -20.91 -3.47 -19.98
C PRO A 382 -21.86 -4.41 -19.24
N VAL A 383 -21.44 -5.65 -19.04
CA VAL A 383 -22.12 -6.64 -18.21
C VAL A 383 -21.69 -6.46 -16.77
N VAL A 384 -22.60 -5.94 -15.95
CA VAL A 384 -22.35 -5.76 -14.51
C VAL A 384 -22.50 -7.09 -13.79
N LEU A 385 -21.43 -7.53 -13.13
CA LEU A 385 -21.40 -8.77 -12.38
C LEU A 385 -21.37 -8.49 -10.86
N ASN A 386 -22.01 -9.37 -10.07
CA ASN A 386 -21.79 -9.41 -8.64
C ASN A 386 -20.38 -9.95 -8.32
N SER A 387 -19.97 -9.85 -7.07
CA SER A 387 -18.60 -10.22 -6.64
C SER A 387 -18.23 -11.66 -7.00
N GLU A 388 -19.14 -12.61 -6.76
CA GLU A 388 -18.91 -14.02 -7.02
C GLU A 388 -18.81 -14.32 -8.53
N ASN A 389 -19.75 -13.80 -9.32
CA ASN A 389 -19.78 -14.00 -10.76
C ASN A 389 -18.60 -13.34 -11.47
N PHE A 390 -18.09 -12.23 -10.94
CA PHE A 390 -16.89 -11.58 -11.45
C PHE A 390 -15.66 -12.47 -11.25
N ILE A 391 -15.47 -13.04 -10.06
CA ILE A 391 -14.37 -13.97 -9.77
C ILE A 391 -14.48 -15.23 -10.64
N LYS A 392 -15.70 -15.79 -10.84
CA LYS A 392 -15.93 -16.93 -11.73
C LYS A 392 -15.65 -16.62 -13.21
N ALA A 393 -15.96 -15.40 -13.65
CA ALA A 393 -15.62 -14.96 -15.01
C ALA A 393 -14.10 -14.88 -15.21
N ILE A 394 -13.35 -14.39 -14.22
CA ILE A 394 -11.88 -14.38 -14.23
C ILE A 394 -11.35 -15.84 -14.28
N ARG A 395 -11.92 -16.74 -13.49
CA ARG A 395 -11.55 -18.16 -13.51
C ARG A 395 -11.70 -18.76 -14.92
N THR A 396 -12.79 -18.48 -15.60
CA THR A 396 -13.04 -18.96 -16.97
C THR A 396 -11.93 -18.49 -17.93
N GLU A 397 -11.54 -17.24 -17.87
CA GLU A 397 -10.44 -16.70 -18.70
C GLU A 397 -9.08 -17.29 -18.30
N LEU A 398 -8.85 -17.54 -17.02
CA LEU A 398 -7.63 -18.18 -16.52
C LEU A 398 -7.54 -19.63 -17.03
N GLU A 399 -8.59 -20.44 -16.91
CA GLU A 399 -8.64 -21.82 -17.39
C GLU A 399 -8.37 -21.90 -18.90
N ALA A 400 -8.93 -20.97 -19.68
CA ALA A 400 -8.67 -20.87 -21.11
C ALA A 400 -7.20 -20.54 -21.44
N SER A 401 -6.50 -19.81 -20.57
CA SER A 401 -5.08 -19.48 -20.74
C SER A 401 -4.12 -20.59 -20.29
N LEU A 402 -4.61 -21.52 -19.48
CA LEU A 402 -3.84 -22.65 -18.95
C LEU A 402 -3.97 -23.92 -19.82
N SER A 403 -5.04 -24.01 -20.64
CA SER A 403 -5.25 -25.09 -21.60
C SER A 403 -4.35 -24.93 -22.82
#